data_774bbe462cdc9a9ded4484e2cbcf6e1a
#
_entry.id   774bbe462cdc9a9ded4484e2cbcf6e1a
#
_cell.length_a   1.000
_cell.length_b   1.000
_cell.length_c   1.000
_cell.angle_alpha   90.00
_cell.angle_beta   90.00
_cell.angle_gamma   90.00
#
_symmetry.space_group_name_H-M   'P 1'
#
loop_
_entity.id
_entity.type
_entity.pdbx_description
1 polymer ?
#
loop_
_entity_poly.entity_id
_entity_poly.type
_entity_poly.pdbx_seq_one_letter_code
_entity_poly.pdbx_strand_id
1 'polypeptide(L)'
;IQCEDGTLSIKSEGTISAQSEGIIHWSLNKDGSASFANGNVTMDVEGNASFKGTIETSGGSIAGWIIGADSIYNGTIGINSLKKFIAIANVASVQDIGNQLDWVKEYGGVAMYCISNTNYGLIGYKNNEKVFSAGSDNFIAGWNFNEKAIFSGIQTNSGFTTKSGDITISSNGIRGFKWRLEKDGSGALAGDNITWDKDGNMNFKGKIDASQIISGKIDTSLINTDAILSNGDAWALLKDGSGYLASKNLTWDEFGNINVLASLSLPYKEFYINT
;
A
#
# COMPACT_ATOMS: atom_id res chain seq x y z
N ILE A 1 -65.60 32.22 -18.46
CA ILE A 1 -66.37 31.34 -17.58
C ILE A 1 -65.97 31.65 -16.15
N GLN A 2 -66.95 31.99 -15.29
CA GLN A 2 -66.70 32.27 -13.88
C GLN A 2 -67.15 31.06 -13.07
N CYS A 3 -66.26 30.55 -12.19
CA CYS A 3 -66.54 29.49 -11.24
C CYS A 3 -66.70 30.11 -9.83
N GLU A 4 -67.26 29.36 -8.87
CA GLU A 4 -67.55 29.85 -7.52
C GLU A 4 -66.34 30.43 -6.79
N ASP A 5 -65.16 29.87 -7.00
CA ASP A 5 -63.91 30.26 -6.34
C ASP A 5 -62.84 30.76 -7.29
N GLY A 6 -63.15 31.16 -8.54
CA GLY A 6 -62.15 31.65 -9.47
C GLY A 6 -62.66 31.88 -10.89
N THR A 7 -61.78 32.24 -11.80
CA THR A 7 -62.11 32.54 -13.18
C THR A 7 -61.25 31.69 -14.13
N LEU A 8 -61.89 30.92 -15.04
CA LEU A 8 -61.29 30.39 -16.23
C LEU A 8 -61.40 31.44 -17.34
N SER A 9 -60.25 31.90 -17.84
CA SER A 9 -60.18 32.88 -18.92
C SER A 9 -59.67 32.25 -20.19
N ILE A 10 -60.40 32.45 -21.30
CA ILE A 10 -59.95 32.14 -22.64
C ILE A 10 -59.93 33.44 -23.41
N LYS A 11 -58.75 33.91 -23.77
CA LYS A 11 -58.57 35.21 -24.42
C LYS A 11 -58.36 35.04 -25.93
N SER A 12 -58.80 36.05 -26.68
CA SER A 12 -58.67 36.08 -28.16
C SER A 12 -57.24 36.07 -28.63
N GLU A 13 -56.32 36.56 -27.82
CA GLU A 13 -54.89 36.50 -28.05
C GLU A 13 -54.27 35.09 -27.89
N GLY A 14 -55.10 34.08 -27.53
CA GLY A 14 -54.65 32.67 -27.50
C GLY A 14 -54.07 32.21 -26.18
N THR A 15 -54.41 32.87 -25.06
CA THR A 15 -54.06 32.44 -23.71
C THR A 15 -55.25 31.79 -23.00
N ILE A 16 -55.00 30.66 -22.36
CA ILE A 16 -55.94 30.01 -21.46
C ILE A 16 -55.35 30.04 -20.05
N SER A 17 -56.08 30.57 -19.06
CA SER A 17 -55.60 30.68 -17.69
C SER A 17 -56.71 30.51 -16.65
N ALA A 18 -56.30 30.03 -15.48
CA ALA A 18 -57.16 30.09 -14.29
C ALA A 18 -56.53 31.00 -13.24
N GLN A 19 -57.41 31.82 -12.62
CA GLN A 19 -57.01 32.76 -11.56
C GLN A 19 -58.02 32.82 -10.46
N SER A 20 -57.60 33.11 -9.25
CA SER A 20 -58.41 33.53 -8.12
C SER A 20 -57.72 34.64 -7.36
N GLU A 21 -58.47 35.58 -6.78
CA GLU A 21 -57.91 36.71 -6.02
C GLU A 21 -56.79 37.50 -6.74
N GLY A 22 -56.86 37.57 -8.09
CA GLY A 22 -55.86 38.24 -8.91
C GLY A 22 -54.56 37.45 -9.16
N ILE A 23 -54.47 36.24 -8.64
CA ILE A 23 -53.27 35.36 -8.84
C ILE A 23 -53.58 34.34 -9.94
N ILE A 24 -52.72 34.27 -10.93
CA ILE A 24 -52.77 33.24 -11.97
C ILE A 24 -52.17 31.93 -11.44
N HIS A 25 -53.00 30.91 -11.26
CA HIS A 25 -52.57 29.62 -10.76
C HIS A 25 -51.96 28.76 -11.85
N TRP A 26 -52.47 28.90 -13.09
CA TRP A 26 -51.87 28.27 -14.25
C TRP A 26 -52.23 29.03 -15.54
N SER A 27 -51.37 28.90 -16.56
CA SER A 27 -51.63 29.45 -17.89
C SER A 27 -50.99 28.58 -18.99
N LEU A 28 -51.66 28.56 -20.15
CA LEU A 28 -51.14 28.11 -21.41
C LEU A 28 -51.12 29.30 -22.36
N ASN A 29 -50.00 29.68 -22.88
CA ASN A 29 -49.84 30.88 -23.67
C ASN A 29 -49.74 30.56 -25.17
N LYS A 30 -50.13 31.51 -26.03
CA LYS A 30 -50.08 31.38 -27.49
C LYS A 30 -48.69 31.08 -28.06
N ASP A 31 -47.66 31.55 -27.37
CA ASP A 31 -46.26 31.36 -27.76
C ASP A 31 -45.71 29.96 -27.40
N GLY A 32 -46.56 29.07 -26.85
CA GLY A 32 -46.21 27.75 -26.43
C GLY A 32 -45.67 27.64 -25.00
N SER A 33 -45.45 28.73 -24.31
CA SER A 33 -45.06 28.72 -22.90
C SER A 33 -46.21 28.31 -22.00
N ALA A 34 -45.91 27.76 -20.83
CA ALA A 34 -46.88 27.38 -19.84
C ALA A 34 -46.43 27.64 -18.41
N SER A 35 -47.39 27.86 -17.51
CA SER A 35 -47.09 28.00 -16.08
C SER A 35 -48.17 27.26 -15.28
N PHE A 36 -47.74 26.53 -14.25
CA PHE A 36 -48.63 25.79 -13.36
C PHE A 36 -48.21 26.03 -11.90
N ALA A 37 -49.11 25.77 -10.98
CA ALA A 37 -48.89 25.88 -9.55
C ALA A 37 -48.24 27.22 -9.15
N ASN A 38 -48.84 28.34 -9.59
CA ASN A 38 -48.38 29.72 -9.33
C ASN A 38 -46.93 29.97 -9.80
N GLY A 39 -46.51 29.37 -10.92
CA GLY A 39 -45.17 29.50 -11.48
C GLY A 39 -44.12 28.58 -10.84
N ASN A 40 -44.54 27.58 -10.07
CA ASN A 40 -43.63 26.58 -9.55
C ASN A 40 -43.24 25.53 -10.62
N VAL A 41 -44.09 25.35 -11.64
CA VAL A 41 -43.78 24.57 -12.83
C VAL A 41 -43.96 25.46 -14.04
N THR A 42 -42.94 25.69 -14.82
CA THR A 42 -43.01 26.52 -16.00
C THR A 42 -42.39 25.81 -17.20
N MET A 43 -42.89 26.08 -18.39
CA MET A 43 -42.26 25.73 -19.68
C MET A 43 -42.07 27.05 -20.46
N ASP A 44 -40.91 27.25 -21.02
CA ASP A 44 -40.62 28.38 -21.90
C ASP A 44 -40.95 28.09 -23.37
N VAL A 45 -40.76 29.07 -24.24
CA VAL A 45 -41.04 28.96 -25.66
C VAL A 45 -40.12 28.00 -26.41
N GLU A 46 -38.94 27.73 -25.87
CA GLU A 46 -37.96 26.77 -26.35
C GLU A 46 -38.25 25.35 -25.91
N GLY A 47 -39.24 25.13 -25.02
CA GLY A 47 -39.63 23.82 -24.49
C GLY A 47 -38.82 23.40 -23.24
N ASN A 48 -38.02 24.28 -22.63
CA ASN A 48 -37.36 23.99 -21.36
C ASN A 48 -38.39 24.02 -20.23
N ALA A 49 -38.36 22.99 -19.37
CA ALA A 49 -39.21 22.92 -18.18
C ALA A 49 -38.40 23.25 -16.92
N SER A 50 -38.97 24.11 -16.06
CA SER A 50 -38.40 24.43 -14.74
C SER A 50 -39.40 24.02 -13.64
N PHE A 51 -38.88 23.34 -12.62
CA PHE A 51 -39.65 22.91 -11.44
C PHE A 51 -39.02 23.56 -10.19
N LYS A 52 -39.80 24.31 -9.47
CA LYS A 52 -39.44 24.87 -8.16
C LYS A 52 -40.12 24.03 -7.08
N GLY A 53 -39.39 23.11 -6.51
CA GLY A 53 -39.89 22.15 -5.51
C GLY A 53 -39.37 20.74 -5.71
N THR A 54 -40.02 19.79 -5.06
CA THR A 54 -39.64 18.37 -5.13
C THR A 54 -40.31 17.70 -6.33
N ILE A 55 -39.55 16.90 -7.08
CA ILE A 55 -40.10 16.02 -8.11
C ILE A 55 -40.15 14.63 -7.48
N GLU A 56 -41.34 14.09 -7.23
CA GLU A 56 -41.53 12.71 -6.80
C GLU A 56 -41.84 11.84 -8.03
N THR A 57 -41.06 10.77 -8.17
CA THR A 57 -41.28 9.78 -9.21
C THR A 57 -40.97 8.39 -8.70
N SER A 58 -41.80 7.40 -9.04
CA SER A 58 -41.52 5.99 -8.78
C SER A 58 -40.58 5.35 -9.86
N GLY A 59 -40.35 6.09 -10.94
CA GLY A 59 -39.46 5.66 -12.04
C GLY A 59 -39.56 6.64 -13.21
N GLY A 60 -38.56 6.58 -14.09
CA GLY A 60 -38.47 7.42 -15.27
C GLY A 60 -37.03 7.57 -15.78
N SER A 61 -36.86 8.51 -16.73
CA SER A 61 -35.51 8.88 -17.18
C SER A 61 -35.39 10.37 -17.40
N ILE A 62 -34.24 10.97 -17.06
CA ILE A 62 -33.90 12.37 -17.30
C ILE A 62 -32.53 12.39 -17.96
N ALA A 63 -32.45 12.91 -19.19
CA ALA A 63 -31.20 13.02 -19.95
C ALA A 63 -30.40 11.71 -20.02
N GLY A 64 -31.09 10.59 -20.23
CA GLY A 64 -30.47 9.27 -20.30
C GLY A 64 -30.16 8.61 -18.94
N TRP A 65 -30.39 9.29 -17.82
CA TRP A 65 -30.36 8.69 -16.50
C TRP A 65 -31.70 8.06 -16.17
N ILE A 66 -31.70 6.80 -15.76
CA ILE A 66 -32.87 6.10 -15.28
C ILE A 66 -33.01 6.33 -13.79
N ILE A 67 -34.17 6.76 -13.36
CA ILE A 67 -34.53 7.00 -11.97
C ILE A 67 -35.45 5.86 -11.55
N GLY A 68 -34.98 5.03 -10.63
CA GLY A 68 -35.77 4.01 -9.96
C GLY A 68 -36.16 4.43 -8.56
N ALA A 69 -36.92 3.59 -7.85
CA ALA A 69 -37.34 3.89 -6.48
C ALA A 69 -36.16 4.12 -5.51
N ASP A 70 -35.08 3.35 -5.67
CA ASP A 70 -33.91 3.37 -4.79
C ASP A 70 -32.58 3.66 -5.52
N SER A 71 -32.66 4.02 -6.82
CA SER A 71 -31.45 4.11 -7.64
C SER A 71 -31.54 5.15 -8.74
N ILE A 72 -30.38 5.70 -9.09
CA ILE A 72 -30.15 6.52 -10.28
C ILE A 72 -28.99 5.89 -11.04
N TYR A 73 -29.18 5.57 -12.31
CA TYR A 73 -28.14 4.93 -13.10
C TYR A 73 -28.20 5.27 -14.59
N ASN A 74 -27.06 5.20 -15.24
CA ASN A 74 -26.93 5.33 -16.69
C ASN A 74 -25.81 4.42 -17.18
N GLY A 75 -26.17 3.35 -17.88
CA GLY A 75 -25.21 2.41 -18.47
C GLY A 75 -24.17 1.91 -17.46
N THR A 76 -23.04 2.58 -17.36
CA THR A 76 -21.88 2.14 -16.57
C THR A 76 -21.81 2.73 -15.17
N ILE A 77 -22.64 3.74 -14.85
CA ILE A 77 -22.62 4.42 -13.57
C ILE A 77 -23.94 4.18 -12.83
N GLY A 78 -23.83 3.83 -11.54
CA GLY A 78 -25.01 3.62 -10.70
C GLY A 78 -24.82 4.14 -9.28
N ILE A 79 -25.89 4.73 -8.73
CA ILE A 79 -26.04 5.12 -7.33
C ILE A 79 -27.25 4.36 -6.80
N ASN A 80 -27.10 3.64 -5.71
CA ASN A 80 -28.21 2.92 -5.09
C ASN A 80 -28.27 3.20 -3.59
N SER A 81 -29.38 3.80 -3.14
CA SER A 81 -29.56 4.21 -1.76
C SER A 81 -29.90 3.04 -0.84
N LEU A 82 -30.70 2.08 -1.30
CA LEU A 82 -31.09 0.90 -0.52
C LEU A 82 -29.89 0.01 -0.23
N LYS A 83 -29.05 -0.22 -1.25
CA LYS A 83 -27.85 -1.06 -1.16
C LYS A 83 -26.59 -0.28 -0.80
N LYS A 84 -26.71 1.05 -0.64
CA LYS A 84 -25.68 1.97 -0.13
C LYS A 84 -24.37 1.91 -0.91
N PHE A 85 -24.41 2.14 -2.23
CA PHE A 85 -23.21 2.19 -3.06
C PHE A 85 -23.30 3.23 -4.17
N ILE A 86 -22.12 3.58 -4.67
CA ILE A 86 -21.86 4.30 -5.92
C ILE A 86 -20.86 3.47 -6.70
N ALA A 87 -21.17 3.09 -7.94
CA ALA A 87 -20.32 2.26 -8.75
C ALA A 87 -20.14 2.79 -10.16
N ILE A 88 -18.96 2.57 -10.72
CA ILE A 88 -18.61 2.75 -12.13
C ILE A 88 -18.00 1.45 -12.60
N ALA A 89 -18.62 0.79 -13.58
CA ALA A 89 -18.10 -0.45 -14.11
C ALA A 89 -18.11 -0.48 -15.63
N ASN A 90 -17.28 -1.34 -16.18
CA ASN A 90 -17.13 -1.49 -17.63
C ASN A 90 -18.18 -2.47 -18.19
N VAL A 91 -19.44 -2.05 -18.25
CA VAL A 91 -20.55 -2.84 -18.80
C VAL A 91 -21.34 -2.05 -19.82
N ALA A 92 -21.92 -2.76 -20.78
CA ALA A 92 -22.70 -2.14 -21.85
C ALA A 92 -24.08 -1.63 -21.38
N SER A 93 -24.67 -2.21 -20.35
CA SER A 93 -25.89 -1.74 -19.72
C SER A 93 -26.08 -2.33 -18.33
N VAL A 94 -26.50 -1.51 -17.37
CA VAL A 94 -26.84 -1.92 -16.02
C VAL A 94 -28.36 -1.96 -15.93
N GLN A 95 -28.94 -3.10 -16.28
CA GLN A 95 -30.39 -3.31 -16.11
C GLN A 95 -30.73 -3.98 -14.77
N ASP A 96 -29.78 -4.64 -14.15
CA ASP A 96 -29.99 -5.31 -12.87
C ASP A 96 -28.90 -4.93 -11.87
N ILE A 97 -29.19 -3.93 -11.05
CA ILE A 97 -28.31 -3.48 -9.95
C ILE A 97 -28.56 -4.37 -8.71
N GLY A 98 -28.69 -5.70 -8.93
CA GLY A 98 -29.00 -6.64 -7.87
C GLY A 98 -27.86 -6.85 -6.88
N ASN A 99 -26.62 -7.00 -7.34
CA ASN A 99 -25.48 -7.37 -6.50
C ASN A 99 -24.19 -6.67 -6.97
N GLN A 100 -23.95 -5.47 -6.50
CA GLN A 100 -23.07 -4.45 -7.08
C GLN A 100 -21.58 -4.72 -6.90
N LEU A 101 -21.20 -5.34 -5.80
CA LEU A 101 -19.81 -5.75 -5.60
C LEU A 101 -19.44 -6.89 -6.55
N ASP A 102 -20.36 -7.81 -6.79
CA ASP A 102 -20.19 -8.89 -7.75
C ASP A 102 -20.09 -8.36 -9.19
N TRP A 103 -20.87 -7.33 -9.49
CA TRP A 103 -20.89 -6.68 -10.78
C TRP A 103 -19.60 -5.91 -11.10
N VAL A 104 -19.08 -5.09 -10.14
CA VAL A 104 -17.79 -4.42 -10.29
C VAL A 104 -16.67 -5.46 -10.38
N LYS A 105 -16.78 -6.56 -9.65
CA LYS A 105 -15.85 -7.68 -9.70
C LYS A 105 -15.85 -8.37 -11.07
N GLU A 106 -17.02 -8.72 -11.60
CA GLU A 106 -17.18 -9.45 -12.85
C GLU A 106 -16.71 -8.64 -14.07
N TYR A 107 -17.12 -7.39 -14.18
CA TYR A 107 -16.87 -6.56 -15.36
C TYR A 107 -15.68 -5.61 -15.22
N GLY A 108 -15.10 -5.51 -14.02
CA GLY A 108 -14.09 -4.52 -13.70
C GLY A 108 -14.70 -3.13 -13.44
N GLY A 109 -14.02 -2.33 -12.64
CA GLY A 109 -14.48 -1.00 -12.29
C GLY A 109 -14.18 -0.65 -10.84
N VAL A 110 -14.86 0.38 -10.33
CA VAL A 110 -14.71 0.88 -8.96
C VAL A 110 -16.07 1.04 -8.30
N ALA A 111 -16.12 0.76 -7.00
CA ALA A 111 -17.29 1.02 -6.18
C ALA A 111 -16.92 1.62 -4.83
N MET A 112 -17.74 2.57 -4.38
CA MET A 112 -17.80 3.05 -3.01
C MET A 112 -19.04 2.48 -2.36
N TYR A 113 -18.93 1.86 -1.20
CA TYR A 113 -20.03 1.15 -0.57
C TYR A 113 -19.98 1.22 0.97
N CYS A 114 -21.16 1.09 1.58
CA CYS A 114 -21.32 1.01 3.04
C CYS A 114 -22.48 0.06 3.36
N ILE A 115 -22.27 -1.23 3.25
CA ILE A 115 -23.28 -2.26 3.49
C ILE A 115 -23.60 -2.37 4.99
N SER A 116 -22.55 -2.32 5.82
CA SER A 116 -22.65 -2.35 7.28
C SER A 116 -21.47 -1.58 7.91
N ASN A 117 -21.45 -1.46 9.23
CA ASN A 117 -20.34 -0.87 9.97
C ASN A 117 -19.04 -1.69 9.92
N THR A 118 -19.11 -2.94 9.46
CA THR A 118 -17.96 -3.85 9.29
C THR A 118 -17.70 -4.22 7.83
N ASN A 119 -18.53 -3.71 6.88
CA ASN A 119 -18.39 -3.97 5.45
C ASN A 119 -18.66 -2.68 4.66
N TYR A 120 -17.60 -1.90 4.50
CA TYR A 120 -17.63 -0.61 3.82
C TYR A 120 -16.29 -0.32 3.16
N GLY A 121 -16.27 0.55 2.17
CA GLY A 121 -15.01 1.01 1.60
C GLY A 121 -15.13 1.50 0.15
N LEU A 122 -13.96 1.72 -0.41
CA LEU A 122 -13.72 1.93 -1.83
C LEU A 122 -12.98 0.69 -2.36
N ILE A 123 -13.43 0.14 -3.47
CA ILE A 123 -12.88 -1.08 -4.06
C ILE A 123 -12.74 -0.95 -5.56
N GLY A 124 -11.70 -1.54 -6.13
CA GLY A 124 -11.49 -1.61 -7.57
C GLY A 124 -11.13 -3.02 -8.01
N TYR A 125 -11.71 -3.42 -9.15
CA TYR A 125 -11.45 -4.70 -9.79
C TYR A 125 -11.02 -4.52 -11.25
N LYS A 126 -10.19 -5.44 -11.72
CA LYS A 126 -9.82 -5.64 -13.12
C LYS A 126 -9.79 -7.13 -13.42
N ASN A 127 -10.54 -7.57 -14.45
CA ASN A 127 -10.59 -8.99 -14.86
C ASN A 127 -10.87 -9.95 -13.67
N ASN A 128 -11.86 -9.64 -12.86
CA ASN A 128 -12.25 -10.40 -11.67
C ASN A 128 -11.19 -10.42 -10.53
N GLU A 129 -10.10 -9.69 -10.68
CA GLU A 129 -9.06 -9.57 -9.66
C GLU A 129 -9.16 -8.23 -8.92
N LYS A 130 -9.12 -8.26 -7.60
CA LYS A 130 -9.09 -7.05 -6.78
C LYS A 130 -7.73 -6.37 -6.92
N VAL A 131 -7.74 -5.12 -7.39
CA VAL A 131 -6.51 -4.31 -7.57
C VAL A 131 -6.27 -3.36 -6.41
N PHE A 132 -7.33 -2.89 -5.77
CA PHE A 132 -7.23 -2.12 -4.53
C PHE A 132 -8.52 -2.20 -3.72
N SER A 133 -8.41 -1.99 -2.42
CA SER A 133 -9.52 -1.68 -1.51
C SER A 133 -9.03 -0.81 -0.35
N ALA A 134 -9.91 0.06 0.16
CA ALA A 134 -9.68 0.89 1.34
C ALA A 134 -10.97 1.01 2.15
N GLY A 135 -10.94 0.59 3.42
CA GLY A 135 -12.11 0.55 4.29
C GLY A 135 -12.03 -0.60 5.28
N SER A 136 -13.04 -1.46 5.29
CA SER A 136 -13.04 -2.67 6.13
C SER A 136 -12.01 -3.71 5.71
N ASP A 137 -11.57 -3.65 4.47
CA ASP A 137 -10.49 -4.48 3.91
C ASP A 137 -9.54 -3.55 3.12
N ASN A 138 -8.27 -3.55 3.48
CA ASN A 138 -7.27 -2.66 2.90
C ASN A 138 -6.24 -3.45 2.10
N PHE A 139 -6.16 -3.14 0.79
CA PHE A 139 -5.36 -3.90 -0.15
C PHE A 139 -4.92 -3.01 -1.33
N ILE A 140 -3.67 -3.10 -1.76
CA ILE A 140 -3.15 -2.47 -2.98
C ILE A 140 -2.16 -3.42 -3.65
N ALA A 141 -2.49 -3.91 -4.84
CA ALA A 141 -1.57 -4.68 -5.70
C ALA A 141 -0.84 -5.82 -4.96
N GLY A 142 -1.54 -6.62 -4.17
CA GLY A 142 -0.97 -7.73 -3.39
C GLY A 142 -0.47 -7.34 -2.00
N TRP A 143 -0.43 -6.04 -1.66
CA TRP A 143 -0.08 -5.55 -0.34
C TRP A 143 -1.31 -5.23 0.48
N ASN A 144 -1.31 -5.65 1.73
CA ASN A 144 -2.28 -5.23 2.73
C ASN A 144 -1.73 -4.03 3.51
N PHE A 145 -2.61 -3.19 4.03
CA PHE A 145 -2.22 -2.10 4.90
C PHE A 145 -3.27 -1.86 5.99
N ASN A 146 -2.82 -1.34 7.11
CA ASN A 146 -3.65 -0.90 8.22
C ASN A 146 -3.00 0.33 8.88
N GLU A 147 -3.52 0.78 10.01
CA GLU A 147 -2.97 1.93 10.74
C GLU A 147 -1.53 1.76 11.23
N LYS A 148 -0.98 0.55 11.22
CA LYS A 148 0.34 0.22 11.80
C LYS A 148 1.38 -0.18 10.77
N ALA A 149 0.98 -0.73 9.62
CA ALA A 149 1.92 -1.30 8.67
C ALA A 149 1.37 -1.45 7.25
N ILE A 150 2.29 -1.54 6.29
CA ILE A 150 2.07 -2.08 4.95
C ILE A 150 2.79 -3.43 4.90
N PHE A 151 2.13 -4.49 4.45
CA PHE A 151 2.69 -5.83 4.49
C PHE A 151 2.18 -6.75 3.40
N SER A 152 3.03 -7.69 2.97
CA SER A 152 2.62 -8.85 2.18
C SER A 152 2.56 -10.08 3.09
N GLY A 153 1.59 -10.97 2.85
CA GLY A 153 1.39 -12.14 3.70
C GLY A 153 0.89 -11.80 5.11
N ILE A 154 1.58 -12.27 6.15
CA ILE A 154 1.19 -12.04 7.54
C ILE A 154 2.00 -10.89 8.14
N GLN A 155 1.31 -9.90 8.69
CA GLN A 155 1.97 -8.80 9.40
C GLN A 155 2.80 -9.32 10.58
N THR A 156 4.06 -8.90 10.64
CA THR A 156 4.99 -9.24 11.73
C THR A 156 5.47 -7.98 12.45
N ASN A 157 5.18 -7.86 13.73
CA ASN A 157 5.48 -6.65 14.52
C ASN A 157 6.85 -6.69 15.20
N SER A 158 7.50 -7.87 15.28
CA SER A 158 8.81 -8.08 15.88
C SER A 158 9.49 -9.30 15.27
N GLY A 159 10.83 -9.34 15.30
CA GLY A 159 11.57 -10.45 14.73
C GLY A 159 11.53 -10.53 13.20
N PHE A 160 11.60 -11.72 12.65
CA PHE A 160 11.51 -12.00 11.21
C PHE A 160 10.09 -12.36 10.81
N THR A 161 9.74 -12.18 9.54
CA THR A 161 8.51 -12.76 8.99
C THR A 161 8.59 -14.29 8.96
N THR A 162 7.45 -14.95 9.05
CA THR A 162 7.37 -16.41 9.19
C THR A 162 7.53 -17.16 7.87
N LYS A 163 7.24 -16.50 6.74
CA LYS A 163 7.30 -17.11 5.41
C LYS A 163 8.26 -16.36 4.50
N SER A 164 8.91 -17.10 3.60
CA SER A 164 9.71 -16.53 2.52
C SER A 164 8.80 -15.69 1.60
N GLY A 165 9.25 -14.48 1.28
CA GLY A 165 8.49 -13.52 0.46
C GLY A 165 7.61 -12.56 1.26
N ASP A 166 7.27 -12.86 2.51
CA ASP A 166 6.54 -11.91 3.36
C ASP A 166 7.44 -10.74 3.75
N ILE A 167 6.87 -9.54 3.70
CA ILE A 167 7.53 -8.30 4.11
C ILE A 167 6.55 -7.49 4.96
N THR A 168 7.05 -6.89 6.02
CA THR A 168 6.31 -5.89 6.81
C THR A 168 7.12 -4.61 6.90
N ILE A 169 6.50 -3.47 6.55
CA ILE A 169 7.03 -2.12 6.69
C ILE A 169 6.17 -1.40 7.73
N SER A 170 6.77 -0.97 8.82
CA SER A 170 6.06 -0.35 9.95
C SER A 170 6.88 0.76 10.60
N SER A 171 6.30 1.46 11.56
CA SER A 171 7.02 2.44 12.39
C SER A 171 8.12 1.81 13.27
N ASN A 172 8.09 0.49 13.46
CA ASN A 172 9.10 -0.25 14.24
C ASN A 172 10.25 -0.78 13.38
N GLY A 173 10.20 -0.57 12.06
CA GLY A 173 11.22 -1.02 11.13
C GLY A 173 10.66 -1.81 9.96
N ILE A 174 11.55 -2.42 9.20
CA ILE A 174 11.24 -3.23 8.02
C ILE A 174 11.68 -4.66 8.29
N ARG A 175 10.82 -5.63 7.99
CA ARG A 175 11.06 -7.05 8.28
C ARG A 175 10.75 -7.91 7.08
N GLY A 176 11.60 -8.90 6.87
CA GLY A 176 11.41 -9.96 5.89
C GLY A 176 11.79 -11.32 6.47
N PHE A 177 11.75 -12.36 5.65
CA PHE A 177 12.18 -13.69 6.04
C PHE A 177 13.69 -13.73 6.22
N LYS A 178 14.17 -13.96 7.46
CA LYS A 178 15.59 -14.00 7.85
C LYS A 178 16.36 -12.67 7.71
N TRP A 179 15.67 -11.52 7.62
CA TRP A 179 16.31 -10.20 7.64
C TRP A 179 15.40 -9.16 8.29
N ARG A 180 15.98 -8.16 8.93
CA ARG A 180 15.26 -7.03 9.51
C ARG A 180 16.14 -5.80 9.66
N LEU A 181 15.51 -4.64 9.62
CA LEU A 181 16.04 -3.34 10.01
C LEU A 181 15.12 -2.79 11.08
N GLU A 182 15.65 -2.46 12.24
CA GLU A 182 14.88 -1.92 13.35
C GLU A 182 14.87 -0.38 13.33
N LYS A 183 13.88 0.20 14.00
CA LYS A 183 13.73 1.66 14.10
C LYS A 183 14.95 2.36 14.69
N ASP A 184 15.67 1.72 15.60
CA ASP A 184 16.85 2.25 16.27
C ASP A 184 18.12 2.18 15.43
N GLY A 185 18.03 1.68 14.19
CA GLY A 185 19.14 1.50 13.27
C GLY A 185 19.84 0.15 13.39
N SER A 186 19.52 -0.68 14.38
CA SER A 186 20.03 -2.04 14.46
C SER A 186 19.39 -2.94 13.40
N GLY A 187 19.98 -4.11 13.16
CA GLY A 187 19.43 -5.02 12.19
C GLY A 187 20.04 -6.40 12.21
N ALA A 188 19.50 -7.27 11.32
CA ALA A 188 19.97 -8.62 11.18
C ALA A 188 19.74 -9.17 9.78
N LEU A 189 20.62 -10.06 9.33
CA LEU A 189 20.54 -10.81 8.10
C LEU A 189 20.78 -12.29 8.36
N ALA A 190 20.36 -13.14 7.42
CA ALA A 190 20.57 -14.58 7.44
C ALA A 190 20.11 -15.26 8.75
N GLY A 191 18.98 -14.80 9.33
CA GLY A 191 18.43 -15.38 10.56
C GLY A 191 19.32 -15.18 11.78
N ASP A 192 19.79 -13.94 12.02
CA ASP A 192 20.71 -13.53 13.09
C ASP A 192 22.15 -14.06 12.94
N ASN A 193 22.56 -14.56 11.78
CA ASN A 193 23.95 -14.89 11.54
C ASN A 193 24.84 -13.66 11.31
N ILE A 194 24.24 -12.58 10.81
CA ILE A 194 24.85 -11.26 10.70
C ILE A 194 23.94 -10.31 11.45
N THR A 195 24.47 -9.64 12.46
CA THR A 195 23.73 -8.65 13.23
C THR A 195 24.55 -7.39 13.39
N TRP A 196 23.90 -6.25 13.55
CA TRP A 196 24.52 -5.00 13.99
C TRP A 196 23.59 -4.33 15.00
N ASP A 197 24.20 -3.68 15.97
CA ASP A 197 23.50 -2.89 16.95
C ASP A 197 23.31 -1.43 16.51
N LYS A 198 22.60 -0.64 17.30
CA LYS A 198 22.34 0.77 17.04
C LYS A 198 23.61 1.65 16.99
N ASP A 199 24.72 1.17 17.54
CA ASP A 199 26.01 1.86 17.60
C ASP A 199 26.93 1.44 16.44
N GLY A 200 26.46 0.53 15.56
CA GLY A 200 27.16 0.07 14.37
C GLY A 200 28.12 -1.11 14.60
N ASN A 201 28.14 -1.69 15.82
CA ASN A 201 28.95 -2.89 16.06
C ASN A 201 28.34 -4.08 15.34
N MET A 202 29.15 -4.78 14.56
CA MET A 202 28.69 -5.93 13.78
C MET A 202 29.15 -7.25 14.39
N ASN A 203 28.27 -8.25 14.38
CA ASN A 203 28.57 -9.62 14.78
C ASN A 203 28.27 -10.57 13.60
N PHE A 204 29.22 -11.42 13.30
CA PHE A 204 29.15 -12.47 12.28
C PHE A 204 29.25 -13.84 12.95
N LYS A 205 28.23 -14.67 12.77
CA LYS A 205 28.25 -16.08 13.16
C LYS A 205 28.49 -16.93 11.92
N GLY A 206 29.68 -17.44 11.78
CA GLY A 206 30.05 -18.28 10.65
C GLY A 206 31.37 -17.88 10.00
N LYS A 207 31.63 -18.40 8.83
CA LYS A 207 32.88 -18.14 8.09
C LYS A 207 32.76 -16.82 7.32
N ILE A 208 33.76 -15.95 7.45
CA ILE A 208 33.94 -14.79 6.58
C ILE A 208 34.97 -15.21 5.52
N ASP A 209 34.56 -15.32 4.27
CA ASP A 209 35.41 -15.56 3.13
C ASP A 209 35.62 -14.22 2.41
N ALA A 210 36.78 -13.61 2.65
CA ALA A 210 37.11 -12.31 2.08
C ALA A 210 38.50 -12.41 1.39
N SER A 211 38.56 -11.95 0.14
CA SER A 211 39.83 -11.88 -0.60
C SER A 211 40.76 -10.81 -0.03
N GLN A 212 40.21 -9.80 0.65
CA GLN A 212 40.98 -8.73 1.28
C GLN A 212 40.22 -8.15 2.47
N ILE A 213 40.90 -8.02 3.61
CA ILE A 213 40.41 -7.23 4.76
C ILE A 213 41.38 -6.05 4.88
N ILE A 214 40.88 -4.84 4.55
CA ILE A 214 41.62 -3.59 4.70
C ILE A 214 41.27 -3.04 6.09
N SER A 215 42.24 -3.08 6.98
CA SER A 215 42.14 -2.56 8.34
C SER A 215 43.39 -1.74 8.71
N GLY A 216 43.22 -0.67 9.47
CA GLY A 216 44.36 0.05 10.04
C GLY A 216 45.08 -0.75 11.12
N LYS A 217 44.35 -1.56 11.87
CA LYS A 217 44.88 -2.45 12.90
C LYS A 217 43.86 -3.55 13.19
N ILE A 218 44.30 -4.81 13.23
CA ILE A 218 43.54 -5.90 13.81
C ILE A 218 44.08 -6.11 15.22
N ASP A 219 43.27 -5.94 16.25
CA ASP A 219 43.70 -6.18 17.62
C ASP A 219 43.81 -7.71 17.84
N THR A 220 45.03 -8.16 18.00
CA THR A 220 45.35 -9.60 18.15
C THR A 220 44.85 -10.18 19.47
N SER A 221 44.56 -9.36 20.48
CA SER A 221 43.94 -9.80 21.74
C SER A 221 42.53 -10.36 21.52
N LEU A 222 41.88 -9.98 20.42
CA LEU A 222 40.55 -10.46 20.00
C LEU A 222 40.55 -11.60 19.00
N ILE A 223 41.73 -12.01 18.52
CA ILE A 223 41.86 -13.16 17.61
C ILE A 223 41.91 -14.45 18.46
N ASN A 224 40.76 -15.05 18.68
CA ASN A 224 40.65 -16.35 19.32
C ASN A 224 40.65 -17.44 18.21
N THR A 225 41.82 -17.99 17.94
CA THR A 225 42.02 -19.01 16.92
C THR A 225 43.06 -20.02 17.39
N ASP A 226 42.97 -21.23 16.86
CA ASP A 226 43.98 -22.28 17.12
C ASP A 226 45.30 -22.04 16.37
N ALA A 227 45.23 -21.26 15.30
CA ALA A 227 46.42 -20.84 14.56
C ALA A 227 46.15 -19.64 13.66
N ILE A 228 47.15 -18.82 13.41
CA ILE A 228 47.19 -17.81 12.34
C ILE A 228 48.23 -18.32 11.33
N LEU A 229 47.76 -18.65 10.12
CA LEU A 229 48.55 -19.31 9.09
C LEU A 229 48.70 -18.41 7.87
N SER A 230 49.87 -18.45 7.22
CA SER A 230 49.97 -17.92 5.87
C SER A 230 49.39 -18.88 4.85
N ASN A 231 48.94 -18.37 3.72
CA ASN A 231 48.59 -19.21 2.57
C ASN A 231 49.88 -19.88 2.05
N GLY A 232 49.89 -21.22 2.01
CA GLY A 232 51.03 -22.01 1.57
C GLY A 232 52.09 -22.33 2.65
N ASP A 233 51.69 -22.30 3.93
CA ASP A 233 52.54 -22.73 5.08
C ASP A 233 53.89 -22.04 5.20
N ALA A 234 54.03 -20.80 4.73
CA ALA A 234 55.27 -20.03 4.85
C ALA A 234 55.53 -19.57 6.28
N TRP A 235 54.53 -19.35 7.08
CA TRP A 235 54.60 -18.99 8.50
C TRP A 235 53.31 -19.34 9.25
N ALA A 236 53.44 -19.54 10.56
CA ALA A 236 52.33 -19.74 11.46
C ALA A 236 52.61 -19.24 12.87
N LEU A 237 51.54 -18.79 13.58
CA LEU A 237 51.48 -18.65 15.01
C LEU A 237 50.42 -19.60 15.53
N LEU A 238 50.78 -20.49 16.45
CA LEU A 238 49.91 -21.53 16.95
C LEU A 238 49.34 -21.17 18.34
N LYS A 239 48.26 -21.79 18.73
CA LYS A 239 47.55 -21.53 19.99
C LYS A 239 48.39 -21.77 21.25
N ASP A 240 49.30 -22.75 21.20
CA ASP A 240 50.22 -23.06 22.29
C ASP A 240 51.39 -22.07 22.44
N GLY A 241 51.42 -21.01 21.60
CA GLY A 241 52.47 -20.03 21.57
C GLY A 241 53.65 -20.38 20.69
N SER A 242 53.70 -21.60 20.16
CA SER A 242 54.72 -22.02 19.19
C SER A 242 54.45 -21.39 17.82
N GLY A 243 55.43 -21.48 16.94
CA GLY A 243 55.24 -20.98 15.57
C GLY A 243 56.48 -21.21 14.67
N TYR A 244 56.34 -20.74 13.42
CA TYR A 244 57.42 -20.82 12.46
C TYR A 244 57.35 -19.70 11.42
N LEU A 245 58.51 -19.41 10.83
CA LEU A 245 58.68 -18.49 9.70
C LEU A 245 59.53 -19.16 8.63
N ALA A 246 59.51 -18.59 7.42
CA ALA A 246 60.32 -19.01 6.28
C ALA A 246 60.22 -20.52 6.00
N SER A 247 58.97 -21.03 5.92
CA SER A 247 58.70 -22.44 5.65
C SER A 247 59.40 -23.39 6.64
N LYS A 248 59.37 -23.04 7.92
CA LYS A 248 59.97 -23.77 9.06
C LYS A 248 61.47 -23.69 9.15
N ASN A 249 62.14 -22.81 8.42
CA ASN A 249 63.57 -22.56 8.61
C ASN A 249 63.87 -21.83 9.92
N LEU A 250 62.93 -21.11 10.48
CA LEU A 250 62.94 -20.57 11.84
C LEU A 250 61.69 -21.08 12.55
N THR A 251 61.84 -21.81 13.62
CA THR A 251 60.78 -22.33 14.47
C THR A 251 61.01 -21.95 15.92
N TRP A 252 59.94 -21.83 16.70
CA TRP A 252 59.99 -21.78 18.14
C TRP A 252 58.92 -22.68 18.73
N ASP A 253 59.18 -23.29 19.84
CA ASP A 253 58.27 -24.15 20.54
C ASP A 253 57.43 -23.38 21.60
N GLU A 254 56.52 -24.07 22.27
CA GLU A 254 55.67 -23.53 23.33
C GLU A 254 56.45 -23.03 24.57
N PHE A 255 57.70 -23.44 24.73
CA PHE A 255 58.58 -23.02 25.81
C PHE A 255 59.48 -21.86 25.40
N GLY A 256 59.43 -21.37 24.17
CA GLY A 256 60.24 -20.28 23.64
C GLY A 256 61.61 -20.71 23.09
N ASN A 257 61.89 -21.99 22.97
CA ASN A 257 63.11 -22.47 22.33
C ASN A 257 63.07 -22.18 20.85
N ILE A 258 64.11 -21.57 20.32
CA ILE A 258 64.26 -21.19 18.91
C ILE A 258 65.15 -22.16 18.19
N ASN A 259 64.70 -22.69 17.05
CA ASN A 259 65.55 -23.51 16.14
C ASN A 259 65.64 -22.80 14.80
N VAL A 260 66.86 -22.66 14.31
CA VAL A 260 67.19 -22.07 13.01
C VAL A 260 67.89 -23.15 12.15
N LEU A 261 67.23 -23.57 11.09
CA LEU A 261 67.75 -24.59 10.15
C LEU A 261 68.62 -23.99 9.05
N ALA A 262 68.66 -22.65 8.96
CA ALA A 262 69.54 -21.94 8.02
C ALA A 262 70.60 -21.13 8.78
N SER A 263 71.65 -20.65 8.06
CA SER A 263 72.69 -19.80 8.67
C SER A 263 72.07 -18.46 9.10
N LEU A 264 72.25 -18.11 10.37
CA LEU A 264 71.89 -16.75 10.89
C LEU A 264 73.09 -15.84 10.58
N SER A 265 72.94 -14.92 9.62
CA SER A 265 73.93 -13.89 9.33
C SER A 265 73.64 -12.64 10.12
N LEU A 266 74.44 -12.30 11.08
CA LEU A 266 74.35 -11.07 11.86
C LEU A 266 75.28 -10.01 11.31
N PRO A 267 74.86 -8.74 11.15
CA PRO A 267 75.73 -7.67 10.62
C PRO A 267 76.83 -7.18 11.60
N TYR A 268 76.73 -7.59 12.90
CA TYR A 268 77.70 -7.23 13.93
C TYR A 268 78.23 -8.43 14.70
N LYS A 269 79.48 -8.37 15.10
CA LYS A 269 80.35 -9.50 15.63
C LYS A 269 80.00 -9.92 17.08
N GLU A 270 78.99 -9.37 17.74
CA GLU A 270 78.74 -9.71 19.14
C GLU A 270 77.44 -10.45 19.29
N PHE A 271 77.50 -11.70 19.69
CA PHE A 271 76.34 -12.54 20.03
C PHE A 271 76.47 -12.86 21.52
N TYR A 272 75.60 -12.28 22.35
CA TYR A 272 75.51 -12.57 23.78
C TYR A 272 74.50 -13.65 24.02
N ILE A 273 74.90 -14.83 24.51
CA ILE A 273 74.01 -15.82 25.11
C ILE A 273 74.12 -15.60 26.63
N ASN A 274 73.04 -15.04 27.23
CA ASN A 274 72.87 -15.06 28.68
C ASN A 274 72.31 -16.43 29.04
N THR A 275 73.02 -17.23 29.76
CA THR A 275 72.63 -18.51 30.37
C THR A 275 71.87 -18.23 31.68
#